data_b02c946ed34cb89b947bc31163e42f16
#
_entry.id   b02c946ed34cb89b947bc31163e42f16
#
_cell.length_a   1.000
_cell.length_b   1.000
_cell.length_c   1.000
_cell.angle_alpha   90.00
_cell.angle_beta   90.00
_cell.angle_gamma   90.00
#
_symmetry.space_group_name_H-M   'P 1'
#
loop_
_entity.id
_entity.type
_entity.pdbx_description
1 polymer ?
#
loop_
_entity_poly.entity_id
_entity_poly.type
_entity_poly.pdbx_seq_one_letter_code
_entity_poly.pdbx_strand_id
1 'polypeptide(L)'
;MFALGYENTGLGKRIALLLVRALGKRTLGLGYALTFADLLTAPFTPSNTARSGGIIFPVARCIPPLHDSHPGPSARRIGSYLMWTAFAAQAVTSSMFLTALAPNLLAVELVRKTVKIDISWTQWMVGFLPVGLILVLTLPLLTWVLYPPELKHSPEVPRWADEQLKAMGKVIVRFRPDGAAH
;
A
#
# COMPACT_ATOMS: atom_id res chain seq x y z
N MET A 1 -1.86 -2.75 20.42
CA MET A 1 -3.22 -2.20 20.50
C MET A 1 -3.56 -1.26 19.32
N PHE A 2 -2.72 -0.31 18.92
CA PHE A 2 -2.99 0.59 17.79
C PHE A 2 -3.17 -0.11 16.43
N ALA A 3 -2.39 -1.16 16.13
CA ALA A 3 -2.49 -1.91 14.88
C ALA A 3 -3.86 -2.60 14.70
N LEU A 4 -4.41 -3.20 15.75
CA LEU A 4 -5.74 -3.83 15.72
C LEU A 4 -6.86 -2.81 15.51
N GLY A 5 -6.75 -1.61 16.11
CA GLY A 5 -7.70 -0.53 15.87
C GLY A 5 -7.67 -0.03 14.43
N TYR A 6 -6.48 0.03 13.83
CA TYR A 6 -6.28 0.44 12.44
C TYR A 6 -6.89 -0.55 11.44
N GLU A 7 -6.70 -1.85 11.65
CA GLU A 7 -7.30 -2.90 10.80
C GLU A 7 -8.83 -2.91 10.90
N ASN A 8 -9.38 -2.80 12.11
CA ASN A 8 -10.83 -2.85 12.35
C ASN A 8 -11.58 -1.58 11.87
N THR A 9 -10.93 -0.43 11.78
CA THR A 9 -11.58 0.82 11.34
C THR A 9 -11.65 0.97 9.82
N GLY A 10 -10.97 0.11 9.06
CA GLY A 10 -10.88 0.21 7.60
C GLY A 10 -10.18 1.49 7.11
N LEU A 11 -9.42 2.16 7.99
CA LEU A 11 -8.76 3.43 7.69
C LEU A 11 -7.78 3.29 6.52
N GLY A 12 -7.00 2.21 6.48
CA GLY A 12 -6.07 1.94 5.39
C GLY A 12 -6.78 1.82 4.04
N LYS A 13 -7.90 1.10 3.98
CA LYS A 13 -8.72 0.99 2.77
C LYS A 13 -9.28 2.35 2.35
N ARG A 14 -9.67 3.21 3.29
CA ARG A 14 -10.13 4.57 2.99
C ARG A 14 -9.03 5.44 2.42
N ILE A 15 -7.81 5.39 2.99
CA ILE A 15 -6.65 6.10 2.47
C ILE A 15 -6.38 5.68 1.02
N ALA A 16 -6.36 4.38 0.75
CA ALA A 16 -6.17 3.85 -0.60
C ALA A 16 -7.25 4.34 -1.57
N LEU A 17 -8.53 4.28 -1.19
CA LEU A 17 -9.64 4.74 -2.03
C LEU A 17 -9.62 6.27 -2.25
N LEU A 18 -9.23 7.07 -1.25
CA LEU A 18 -9.07 8.52 -1.41
C LEU A 18 -7.98 8.86 -2.43
N LEU A 19 -6.85 8.17 -2.37
CA LEU A 19 -5.76 8.36 -3.33
C LEU A 19 -6.15 7.88 -4.73
N VAL A 20 -6.84 6.75 -4.84
CA VAL A 20 -7.38 6.25 -6.10
C VAL A 20 -8.40 7.24 -6.67
N ARG A 21 -9.27 7.83 -5.86
CA ARG A 21 -10.19 8.89 -6.29
C ARG A 21 -9.46 10.13 -6.80
N ALA A 22 -8.40 10.55 -6.13
CA ALA A 22 -7.66 11.76 -6.48
C ALA A 22 -6.79 11.58 -7.74
N LEU A 23 -6.08 10.47 -7.87
CA LEU A 23 -5.07 10.22 -8.89
C LEU A 23 -5.53 9.25 -9.99
N GLY A 24 -6.68 8.59 -9.82
CA GLY A 24 -7.14 7.46 -10.64
C GLY A 24 -7.62 7.79 -12.05
N LYS A 25 -7.63 9.04 -12.48
CA LYS A 25 -8.04 9.45 -13.84
C LYS A 25 -7.13 8.91 -14.94
N ARG A 26 -5.87 8.65 -14.61
CA ARG A 26 -4.85 8.07 -15.51
C ARG A 26 -4.31 6.80 -14.91
N THR A 27 -4.01 5.81 -15.74
CA THR A 27 -3.47 4.53 -15.29
C THR A 27 -2.14 4.69 -14.53
N LEU A 28 -1.25 5.59 -15.00
CA LEU A 28 -0.03 5.93 -14.27
C LEU A 28 -0.35 6.53 -12.88
N GLY A 29 -1.37 7.39 -12.79
CA GLY A 29 -1.86 7.95 -11.54
C GLY A 29 -2.38 6.88 -10.57
N LEU A 30 -3.00 5.81 -11.08
CA LEU A 30 -3.39 4.64 -10.26
C LEU A 30 -2.18 3.92 -9.66
N GLY A 31 -1.10 3.75 -10.43
CA GLY A 31 0.14 3.20 -9.92
C GLY A 31 0.68 4.03 -8.75
N TYR A 32 0.73 5.35 -8.90
CA TYR A 32 1.12 6.26 -7.82
C TYR A 32 0.15 6.22 -6.63
N ALA A 33 -1.16 6.15 -6.88
CA ALA A 33 -2.16 6.06 -5.83
C ALA A 33 -1.95 4.82 -4.94
N LEU A 34 -1.71 3.65 -5.55
CA LEU A 34 -1.42 2.42 -4.82
C LEU A 34 -0.08 2.51 -4.07
N THR A 35 0.96 3.05 -4.70
CA THR A 35 2.29 3.20 -4.09
C THR A 35 2.25 4.15 -2.88
N PHE A 36 1.59 5.30 -3.00
CA PHE A 36 1.43 6.23 -1.87
C PHE A 36 0.50 5.70 -0.78
N ALA A 37 -0.54 4.94 -1.15
CA ALA A 37 -1.38 4.28 -0.17
C ALA A 37 -0.57 3.28 0.67
N ASP A 38 0.28 2.48 0.03
CA ASP A 38 1.15 1.54 0.70
C ASP A 38 2.19 2.26 1.59
N LEU A 39 2.81 3.33 1.08
CA LEU A 39 3.76 4.17 1.82
C LEU A 39 3.14 4.77 3.10
N LEU A 40 1.95 5.37 2.98
CA LEU A 40 1.27 6.00 4.11
C LEU A 40 0.79 5.01 5.17
N THR A 41 0.49 3.77 4.77
CA THR A 41 0.03 2.72 5.68
C THR A 41 1.17 1.90 6.29
N ALA A 42 2.36 1.91 5.68
CA ALA A 42 3.52 1.11 6.10
C ALA A 42 3.97 1.34 7.55
N PRO A 43 4.12 2.57 8.06
CA PRO A 43 4.59 2.78 9.43
C PRO A 43 3.60 2.29 10.50
N PHE A 44 2.32 2.18 10.16
CA PHE A 44 1.24 1.81 11.10
C PHE A 44 0.89 0.32 11.07
N THR A 45 1.34 -0.41 10.05
CA THR A 45 1.01 -1.83 9.86
C THR A 45 2.27 -2.68 10.01
N PRO A 46 2.47 -3.38 11.14
CA PRO A 46 3.71 -4.11 11.43
C PRO A 46 3.86 -5.42 10.66
N SER A 47 3.08 -5.62 9.62
CA SER A 47 3.13 -6.78 8.72
C SER A 47 2.88 -6.35 7.29
N ASN A 48 3.85 -6.57 6.42
CA ASN A 48 3.72 -6.30 5.00
C ASN A 48 2.64 -7.18 4.34
N THR A 49 2.50 -8.44 4.78
CA THR A 49 1.47 -9.36 4.28
C THR A 49 0.07 -8.88 4.64
N ALA A 50 -0.16 -8.46 5.90
CA ALA A 50 -1.44 -7.92 6.33
C ALA A 50 -1.77 -6.60 5.59
N ARG A 51 -0.79 -5.72 5.39
CA ARG A 51 -0.96 -4.47 4.65
C ARG A 51 -1.27 -4.72 3.18
N SER A 52 -0.48 -5.54 2.52
CA SER A 52 -0.68 -5.87 1.11
C SER A 52 -1.98 -6.63 0.89
N GLY A 53 -2.19 -7.73 1.60
CA GLY A 53 -3.35 -8.60 1.45
C GLY A 53 -4.65 -7.99 1.98
N GLY A 54 -4.60 -7.20 3.05
CA GLY A 54 -5.77 -6.62 3.71
C GLY A 54 -6.17 -5.23 3.20
N ILE A 55 -5.23 -4.46 2.63
CA ILE A 55 -5.48 -3.06 2.26
C ILE A 55 -5.29 -2.83 0.76
N ILE A 56 -4.07 -3.06 0.27
CA ILE A 56 -3.70 -2.65 -1.09
C ILE A 56 -4.29 -3.58 -2.14
N PHE A 57 -4.10 -4.89 -2.00
CA PHE A 57 -4.58 -5.88 -2.97
C PHE A 57 -6.10 -5.89 -3.13
N PRO A 58 -6.94 -5.82 -2.07
CA PRO A 58 -8.40 -5.73 -2.22
C PRO A 58 -8.86 -4.53 -3.05
N VAL A 59 -8.16 -3.39 -2.96
CA VAL A 59 -8.45 -2.21 -3.78
C VAL A 59 -7.94 -2.41 -5.21
N ALA A 60 -6.68 -2.84 -5.36
CA ALA A 60 -6.04 -3.02 -6.65
C ALA A 60 -6.78 -4.05 -7.53
N ARG A 61 -7.25 -5.16 -6.96
CA ARG A 61 -7.94 -6.24 -7.70
C ARG A 61 -9.32 -5.86 -8.23
N CYS A 62 -9.96 -4.83 -7.65
CA CYS A 62 -11.28 -4.39 -8.08
C CYS A 62 -11.23 -3.48 -9.31
N ILE A 63 -10.07 -2.92 -9.65
CA ILE A 63 -9.92 -1.96 -10.76
C ILE A 63 -9.86 -2.66 -12.13
N PRO A 64 -9.09 -3.75 -12.33
CA PRO A 64 -8.98 -4.40 -13.63
C PRO A 64 -10.32 -4.87 -14.23
N PRO A 65 -11.25 -5.46 -13.47
CA PRO A 65 -12.56 -5.87 -14.01
C PRO A 65 -13.40 -4.71 -14.55
N LEU A 66 -13.23 -3.48 -14.04
CA LEU A 66 -13.93 -2.30 -14.57
C LEU A 66 -13.55 -1.98 -16.03
N HIS A 67 -12.46 -2.58 -16.49
CA HIS A 67 -11.90 -2.38 -17.83
C HIS A 67 -11.76 -3.70 -18.61
N ASP A 68 -12.52 -4.73 -18.25
CA ASP A 68 -12.45 -6.07 -18.84
C ASP A 68 -11.01 -6.65 -18.87
N SER A 69 -10.21 -6.31 -17.88
CA SER A 69 -8.85 -6.80 -17.72
C SER A 69 -8.84 -8.00 -16.76
N HIS A 70 -8.70 -9.20 -17.32
CA HIS A 70 -8.69 -10.46 -16.60
C HIS A 70 -7.35 -11.16 -16.75
N PRO A 71 -7.00 -12.09 -15.85
CA PRO A 71 -5.81 -12.94 -16.00
C PRO A 71 -5.81 -13.65 -17.36
N GLY A 72 -4.66 -13.64 -18.03
CA GLY A 72 -4.49 -14.20 -19.37
C GLY A 72 -4.38 -13.12 -20.45
N PRO A 73 -5.06 -13.27 -21.60
CA PRO A 73 -4.84 -12.39 -22.77
C PRO A 73 -5.11 -10.91 -22.52
N SER A 74 -6.10 -10.57 -21.67
CA SER A 74 -6.47 -9.17 -21.39
C SER A 74 -5.74 -8.57 -20.19
N ALA A 75 -4.84 -9.30 -19.54
CA ALA A 75 -4.14 -8.83 -18.36
C ALA A 75 -3.31 -7.54 -18.60
N ARG A 76 -2.82 -7.35 -19.83
CA ARG A 76 -2.05 -6.17 -20.24
C ARG A 76 -2.87 -4.90 -20.37
N ARG A 77 -4.19 -4.98 -20.41
CA ARG A 77 -5.02 -3.77 -20.46
C ARG A 77 -4.69 -2.81 -19.33
N ILE A 78 -4.73 -3.29 -18.07
CA ILE A 78 -4.36 -2.51 -16.89
C ILE A 78 -3.90 -3.40 -15.72
N GLY A 79 -4.38 -4.64 -15.64
CA GLY A 79 -4.19 -5.53 -14.49
C GLY A 79 -2.74 -5.83 -14.18
N SER A 80 -1.95 -6.22 -15.18
CA SER A 80 -0.52 -6.54 -15.01
C SER A 80 0.26 -5.35 -14.44
N TYR A 81 0.02 -4.15 -14.97
CA TYR A 81 0.66 -2.93 -14.50
C TYR A 81 0.35 -2.67 -13.02
N LEU A 82 -0.92 -2.73 -12.63
CA LEU A 82 -1.34 -2.45 -11.24
C LEU A 82 -0.80 -3.48 -10.27
N MET A 83 -0.84 -4.77 -10.63
CA MET A 83 -0.36 -5.85 -9.76
C MET A 83 1.16 -5.77 -9.58
N TRP A 84 1.92 -5.55 -10.65
CA TRP A 84 3.38 -5.38 -10.54
C TRP A 84 3.76 -4.13 -9.75
N THR A 85 3.06 -3.01 -9.99
CA THR A 85 3.31 -1.78 -9.23
C THR A 85 3.02 -1.97 -7.74
N ALA A 86 1.90 -2.59 -7.39
CA ALA A 86 1.56 -2.86 -5.99
C ALA A 86 2.57 -3.80 -5.31
N PHE A 87 2.99 -4.86 -6.00
CA PHE A 87 3.99 -5.81 -5.50
C PHE A 87 5.35 -5.13 -5.26
N ALA A 88 5.82 -4.37 -6.24
CA ALA A 88 7.11 -3.71 -6.14
C ALA A 88 7.10 -2.56 -5.11
N ALA A 89 6.00 -1.79 -5.03
CA ALA A 89 5.82 -0.76 -4.01
C ALA A 89 5.91 -1.34 -2.60
N GLN A 90 5.25 -2.47 -2.35
CA GLN A 90 5.30 -3.16 -1.07
C GLN A 90 6.73 -3.54 -0.65
N ALA A 91 7.54 -4.02 -1.58
CA ALA A 91 8.93 -4.39 -1.28
C ALA A 91 9.74 -3.16 -0.79
N VAL A 92 9.58 -2.02 -1.46
CA VAL A 92 10.27 -0.77 -1.10
C VAL A 92 9.75 -0.22 0.23
N THR A 93 8.45 -0.04 0.37
CA THR A 93 7.84 0.58 1.57
C THR A 93 8.04 -0.26 2.82
N SER A 94 8.07 -1.60 2.69
CA SER A 94 8.39 -2.50 3.80
C SER A 94 9.82 -2.35 4.29
N SER A 95 10.75 -2.02 3.42
CA SER A 95 12.15 -1.79 3.77
C SER A 95 12.38 -0.39 4.36
N MET A 96 11.53 0.60 4.02
CA MET A 96 11.68 1.99 4.50
C MET A 96 11.47 2.13 6.01
N PHE A 97 10.57 1.34 6.60
CA PHE A 97 10.20 1.48 8.00
C PHE A 97 10.59 0.23 8.78
N LEU A 98 11.34 0.42 9.87
CA LEU A 98 11.85 -0.67 10.69
C LEU A 98 10.75 -1.67 11.12
N THR A 99 9.60 -1.16 11.51
CA THR A 99 8.47 -1.95 12.01
C THR A 99 7.59 -2.57 10.93
N ALA A 100 7.75 -2.16 9.66
CA ALA A 100 6.86 -2.60 8.58
C ALA A 100 7.12 -4.04 8.11
N LEU A 101 8.26 -4.63 8.47
CA LEU A 101 8.66 -5.97 8.07
C LEU A 101 9.47 -6.65 9.18
N ALA A 102 9.09 -7.88 9.57
CA ALA A 102 9.79 -8.63 10.61
C ALA A 102 11.30 -8.85 10.34
N PRO A 103 11.78 -9.16 9.13
CA PRO A 103 13.20 -9.23 8.81
C PRO A 103 14.01 -7.99 9.11
N ASN A 104 13.42 -6.79 9.08
CA ASN A 104 14.13 -5.55 9.43
C ASN A 104 14.55 -5.56 10.91
N LEU A 105 13.65 -5.99 11.79
CA LEU A 105 13.93 -6.12 13.21
C LEU A 105 15.03 -7.16 13.48
N LEU A 106 14.98 -8.28 12.75
CA LEU A 106 16.03 -9.30 12.83
C LEU A 106 17.39 -8.74 12.38
N ALA A 107 17.42 -7.97 11.30
CA ALA A 107 18.65 -7.33 10.80
C ALA A 107 19.27 -6.40 11.86
N VAL A 108 18.46 -5.55 12.50
CA VAL A 108 18.92 -4.67 13.58
C VAL A 108 19.45 -5.48 14.77
N GLU A 109 18.77 -6.54 15.17
CA GLU A 109 19.21 -7.40 16.27
C GLU A 109 20.54 -8.11 15.96
N LEU A 110 20.74 -8.55 14.70
CA LEU A 110 22.02 -9.11 14.26
C LEU A 110 23.16 -8.07 14.31
N VAL A 111 22.91 -6.85 13.83
CA VAL A 111 23.89 -5.74 13.90
C VAL A 111 24.25 -5.47 15.37
N ARG A 112 23.26 -5.37 16.25
CA ARG A 112 23.47 -5.16 17.68
C ARG A 112 24.33 -6.26 18.31
N LYS A 113 24.09 -7.52 17.98
CA LYS A 113 24.88 -8.66 18.50
C LYS A 113 26.30 -8.69 17.97
N THR A 114 26.50 -8.35 16.69
CA THR A 114 27.78 -8.51 15.98
C THR A 114 28.69 -7.30 16.20
N VAL A 115 28.15 -6.10 15.96
CA VAL A 115 28.93 -4.83 15.92
C VAL A 115 28.71 -3.99 17.18
N LYS A 116 27.77 -4.38 18.07
CA LYS A 116 27.41 -3.66 19.31
C LYS A 116 26.87 -2.24 19.06
N ILE A 117 26.24 -2.02 17.91
CA ILE A 117 25.60 -0.75 17.54
C ILE A 117 24.10 -0.92 17.64
N ASP A 118 23.45 0.00 18.35
CA ASP A 118 21.99 0.09 18.43
C ASP A 118 21.47 1.02 17.34
N ILE A 119 20.62 0.50 16.45
CA ILE A 119 19.97 1.28 15.39
C ILE A 119 18.54 1.58 15.82
N SER A 120 18.24 2.85 16.03
CA SER A 120 16.90 3.31 16.37
C SER A 120 15.97 3.31 15.14
N TRP A 121 14.66 3.34 15.36
CA TRP A 121 13.66 3.44 14.31
C TRP A 121 13.89 4.65 13.40
N THR A 122 14.23 5.80 13.99
CA THR A 122 14.50 7.04 13.23
C THR A 122 15.76 6.92 12.39
N GLN A 123 16.83 6.34 12.93
CA GLN A 123 18.08 6.13 12.17
C GLN A 123 17.85 5.20 10.97
N TRP A 124 17.07 4.12 11.16
CA TRP A 124 16.69 3.24 10.07
C TRP A 124 15.93 3.98 8.98
N MET A 125 14.87 4.72 9.37
CA MET A 125 14.04 5.49 8.43
C MET A 125 14.86 6.54 7.69
N VAL A 126 15.66 7.36 8.40
CA VAL A 126 16.47 8.42 7.78
C VAL A 126 17.54 7.84 6.85
N GLY A 127 18.15 6.72 7.25
CA GLY A 127 19.14 6.04 6.40
C GLY A 127 18.56 5.51 5.10
N PHE A 128 17.33 4.99 5.13
CA PHE A 128 16.65 4.47 3.93
C PHE A 128 15.92 5.55 3.12
N LEU A 129 15.58 6.68 3.74
CA LEU A 129 14.73 7.71 3.15
C LEU A 129 15.18 8.18 1.76
N PRO A 130 16.47 8.52 1.50
CA PRO A 130 16.88 8.99 0.18
C PRO A 130 16.63 7.95 -0.93
N VAL A 131 17.06 6.72 -0.69
CA VAL A 131 16.88 5.62 -1.64
C VAL A 131 15.40 5.26 -1.77
N GLY A 132 14.69 5.19 -0.66
CA GLY A 132 13.26 4.87 -0.62
C GLY A 132 12.42 5.89 -1.39
N LEU A 133 12.68 7.19 -1.26
CA LEU A 133 11.97 8.22 -2.02
C LEU A 133 12.24 8.12 -3.52
N ILE A 134 13.49 7.91 -3.92
CA ILE A 134 13.83 7.71 -5.33
C ILE A 134 13.07 6.49 -5.88
N LEU A 135 13.08 5.37 -5.16
CA LEU A 135 12.39 4.15 -5.58
C LEU A 135 10.87 4.33 -5.64
N VAL A 136 10.25 4.94 -4.64
CA VAL A 136 8.80 5.21 -4.60
C VAL A 136 8.37 6.08 -5.78
N LEU A 137 9.16 7.06 -6.16
CA LEU A 137 8.85 7.96 -7.29
C LEU A 137 9.13 7.31 -8.65
N THR A 138 10.19 6.54 -8.77
CA THR A 138 10.59 5.93 -10.05
C THR A 138 9.86 4.62 -10.34
N LEU A 139 9.44 3.88 -9.33
CA LEU A 139 8.89 2.54 -9.47
C LEU A 139 7.60 2.47 -10.31
N PRO A 140 6.58 3.34 -10.12
CA PRO A 140 5.41 3.33 -11.01
C PRO A 140 5.76 3.68 -12.47
N LEU A 141 6.80 4.50 -12.69
CA LEU A 141 7.31 4.80 -14.03
C LEU A 141 8.06 3.61 -14.62
N LEU A 142 8.90 2.95 -13.81
CA LEU A 142 9.64 1.78 -14.26
C LEU A 142 8.70 0.63 -14.64
N THR A 143 7.70 0.36 -13.82
CA THR A 143 6.67 -0.64 -14.15
C THR A 143 5.85 -0.23 -15.37
N TRP A 144 5.59 1.06 -15.58
CA TRP A 144 4.95 1.57 -16.77
C TRP A 144 5.78 1.30 -18.03
N VAL A 145 7.09 1.41 -17.98
CA VAL A 145 8.00 1.15 -19.10
C VAL A 145 8.14 -0.35 -19.36
N LEU A 146 8.28 -1.15 -18.31
CA LEU A 146 8.47 -2.62 -18.42
C LEU A 146 7.18 -3.36 -18.77
N TYR A 147 6.05 -2.90 -18.23
CA TYR A 147 4.71 -3.48 -18.43
C TYR A 147 3.73 -2.39 -18.85
N PRO A 148 3.89 -1.81 -20.06
CA PRO A 148 3.04 -0.72 -20.53
C PRO A 148 1.59 -1.17 -20.58
N PRO A 149 0.67 -0.49 -19.87
CA PRO A 149 -0.75 -0.78 -19.96
C PRO A 149 -1.30 -0.28 -21.30
N GLU A 150 -2.21 -1.05 -21.88
CA GLU A 150 -2.91 -0.64 -23.10
C GLU A 150 -3.83 0.57 -22.85
N LEU A 151 -4.48 0.58 -21.68
CA LEU A 151 -5.34 1.67 -21.24
C LEU A 151 -4.54 2.74 -20.50
N LYS A 152 -4.49 3.94 -21.06
CA LYS A 152 -3.80 5.10 -20.47
C LYS A 152 -4.70 5.96 -19.59
N HIS A 153 -6.01 5.88 -19.78
CA HIS A 153 -7.02 6.69 -19.08
C HIS A 153 -8.08 5.78 -18.46
N SER A 154 -8.52 6.11 -17.28
CA SER A 154 -9.51 5.34 -16.50
C SER A 154 -10.47 6.30 -15.76
N PRO A 155 -11.33 7.05 -16.47
CA PRO A 155 -12.20 8.05 -15.86
C PRO A 155 -13.28 7.44 -14.95
N GLU A 156 -13.54 6.16 -15.06
CA GLU A 156 -14.54 5.42 -14.27
C GLU A 156 -14.05 5.10 -12.86
N VAL A 157 -12.74 4.91 -12.69
CA VAL A 157 -12.13 4.49 -11.42
C VAL A 157 -12.33 5.50 -10.29
N PRO A 158 -12.17 6.83 -10.49
CA PRO A 158 -12.49 7.81 -9.44
C PRO A 158 -13.94 7.78 -8.98
N ARG A 159 -14.89 7.53 -9.88
CA ARG A 159 -16.32 7.40 -9.55
C ARG A 159 -16.58 6.14 -8.73
N TRP A 160 -16.04 5.01 -9.17
CA TRP A 160 -16.07 3.77 -8.41
C TRP A 160 -15.48 3.94 -7.00
N ALA A 161 -14.32 4.61 -6.87
CA ALA A 161 -13.70 4.86 -5.57
C ALA A 161 -14.58 5.75 -4.67
N ASP A 162 -15.26 6.74 -5.21
CA ASP A 162 -16.22 7.57 -4.48
C ASP A 162 -17.44 6.79 -3.99
N GLU A 163 -17.97 5.89 -4.81
CA GLU A 163 -19.06 4.98 -4.44
C GLU A 163 -18.64 4.04 -3.31
N GLN A 164 -17.45 3.46 -3.40
CA GLN A 164 -16.91 2.61 -2.34
C GLN A 164 -16.70 3.38 -1.03
N LEU A 165 -16.22 4.62 -1.09
CA LEU A 165 -16.07 5.48 0.08
C LEU A 165 -17.43 5.80 0.72
N LYS A 166 -18.46 6.08 -0.07
CA LYS A 166 -19.84 6.29 0.41
C LYS A 166 -20.41 5.03 1.05
N ALA A 167 -20.20 3.87 0.44
CA ALA A 167 -20.64 2.59 0.96
C ALA A 167 -19.99 2.22 2.32
N MET A 168 -18.76 2.67 2.56
CA MET A 168 -18.08 2.46 3.85
C MET A 168 -18.69 3.30 5.01
N GLY A 169 -19.55 4.28 4.73
CA GLY A 169 -20.19 5.13 5.74
C GLY A 169 -19.22 6.04 6.51
N LYS A 170 -19.66 6.66 7.60
CA LYS A 170 -18.81 7.47 8.49
C LYS A 170 -17.83 6.60 9.28
N VAL A 171 -16.65 7.13 9.60
CA VAL A 171 -15.69 6.45 10.48
C VAL A 171 -16.31 6.35 11.88
N ILE A 172 -16.81 5.17 12.23
CA ILE A 172 -17.23 4.91 13.60
C ILE A 172 -16.02 4.34 14.32
N VAL A 173 -15.34 5.18 15.10
CA VAL A 173 -14.35 4.70 16.08
C VAL A 173 -15.14 4.04 17.20
N ARG A 174 -15.46 2.75 17.04
CA ARG A 174 -16.00 1.93 18.14
C ARG A 174 -14.83 1.58 19.06
N PHE A 175 -14.58 2.44 20.02
CA PHE A 175 -13.91 2.03 21.23
C PHE A 175 -14.86 1.04 21.94
N ARG A 176 -14.56 -0.24 21.84
CA ARG A 176 -15.20 -1.26 22.68
C ARG A 176 -14.36 -1.30 23.97
N PRO A 177 -14.86 -0.82 25.08
CA PRO A 177 -14.24 -1.07 26.38
C PRO A 177 -14.57 -2.53 26.72
N ASP A 178 -13.73 -3.48 26.31
CA ASP A 178 -13.81 -4.87 26.78
C ASP A 178 -13.23 -4.91 28.20
N GLY A 179 -14.11 -4.63 29.12
CA GLY A 179 -13.88 -4.67 30.55
C GLY A 179 -15.19 -4.86 31.29
N ALA A 180 -15.90 -5.94 30.98
CA ALA A 180 -16.92 -6.48 31.87
C ALA A 180 -16.75 -7.99 31.89
N ALA A 181 -16.15 -8.44 32.97
CA ALA A 181 -16.09 -9.81 33.39
C ALA A 181 -17.48 -10.46 33.46
N HIS A 182 -17.57 -11.69 33.02
CA HIS A 182 -18.35 -12.74 33.69
C HIS A 182 -17.58 -14.04 33.54
#